data_d5109e3f6a9c25998cd5ad07bfb3b1c9
#
_entry.id   d5109e3f6a9c25998cd5ad07bfb3b1c9
#
_cell.length_a   1.000
_cell.length_b   1.000
_cell.length_c   1.000
_cell.angle_alpha   90.00
_cell.angle_beta   90.00
_cell.angle_gamma   90.00
#
_symmetry.space_group_name_H-M   'P 1'
#
loop_
_entity.id
_entity.type
_entity.pdbx_description
1 polymer ?
#
loop_
_entity_poly.entity_id
_entity_poly.type
_entity_poly.pdbx_seq_one_letter_code
_entity_poly.pdbx_strand_id
1 'polypeptide(L)'
;MCKNMRDPRHDILFEPINIGPVTSKNRFYQVPHCSGMGWRRPNTLAAMRGVKAEGGWGVVNTEYCSIHPTSDNDAFPYCALWDNEDIISHRKMTDEVHKHGALAGVELWIGGSLIVNLGTRLPPLGLRNHPQQDTSVYHPGQTRCMDKNDIKNIRKWHRDAAKRALEAGFDIVYVYATHGYLLSEFLNPETNIRSDEYGGPLENRVRFIKELIEDTREIVDGKAAVATRFSVGLNDSESYDAFALLADLPDLWDLTVPDYSVEMGNSRFIKEAALKDSVLKARQLTSKPVVSVGRLTSPDTMVQLLRENVQDL
;
A
#
# COMPACT_ATOMS: atom_id res chain seq x y z
N MET A 1 35.71 -5.60 -24.13
CA MET A 1 34.53 -5.25 -23.34
C MET A 1 33.31 -5.58 -24.18
N CYS A 2 32.64 -6.71 -23.92
CA CYS A 2 31.32 -6.95 -24.51
C CYS A 2 30.37 -5.88 -23.98
N LYS A 3 29.89 -4.97 -24.84
CA LYS A 3 28.71 -4.20 -24.57
C LYS A 3 27.59 -5.21 -24.37
N ASN A 4 27.12 -5.41 -23.13
CA ASN A 4 25.84 -6.08 -22.89
C ASN A 4 24.79 -5.24 -23.62
N MET A 5 24.51 -5.56 -24.86
CA MET A 5 23.42 -4.93 -25.59
C MET A 5 22.15 -5.57 -25.05
N ARG A 6 21.35 -4.75 -24.34
CA ARG A 6 20.00 -5.10 -23.94
C ARG A 6 19.19 -5.47 -25.18
N ASP A 7 18.32 -6.49 -25.05
CA ASP A 7 17.39 -6.82 -26.13
C ASP A 7 16.42 -5.65 -26.34
N PRO A 8 16.37 -5.06 -27.55
CA PRO A 8 15.50 -3.92 -27.84
C PRO A 8 14.01 -4.20 -27.60
N ARG A 9 13.58 -5.46 -27.61
CA ARG A 9 12.19 -5.83 -27.29
C ARG A 9 11.78 -5.41 -25.89
N HIS A 10 12.74 -5.28 -24.97
CA HIS A 10 12.55 -4.93 -23.58
C HIS A 10 12.76 -3.44 -23.28
N ASP A 11 13.01 -2.60 -24.29
CA ASP A 11 13.32 -1.18 -24.07
C ASP A 11 12.22 -0.41 -23.34
N ILE A 12 10.96 -0.76 -23.60
CA ILE A 12 9.80 -0.17 -22.93
C ILE A 12 9.86 -0.28 -21.40
N LEU A 13 10.48 -1.33 -20.84
CA LEU A 13 10.67 -1.50 -19.40
C LEU A 13 11.57 -0.44 -18.77
N PHE A 14 12.38 0.21 -19.59
CA PHE A 14 13.37 1.22 -19.16
C PHE A 14 12.94 2.65 -19.49
N GLU A 15 11.76 2.82 -20.05
CA GLU A 15 11.19 4.15 -20.27
C GLU A 15 10.72 4.76 -18.95
N PRO A 16 10.95 6.06 -18.75
CA PRO A 16 10.46 6.74 -17.57
C PRO A 16 8.93 6.84 -17.58
N ILE A 17 8.35 7.01 -16.39
CA ILE A 17 6.92 7.23 -16.22
C ILE A 17 6.64 8.25 -15.12
N ASN A 18 5.66 9.12 -15.37
CA ASN A 18 5.20 10.09 -14.38
C ASN A 18 4.17 9.46 -13.44
N ILE A 19 4.35 9.70 -12.15
CA ILE A 19 3.44 9.30 -11.07
C ILE A 19 3.10 10.59 -10.33
N GLY A 20 1.99 11.23 -10.68
CA GLY A 20 1.68 12.56 -10.18
C GLY A 20 2.85 13.55 -10.40
N PRO A 21 3.40 14.15 -9.32
CA PRO A 21 4.47 15.15 -9.43
C PRO A 21 5.87 14.54 -9.60
N VAL A 22 6.05 13.22 -9.47
CA VAL A 22 7.36 12.56 -9.53
C VAL A 22 7.51 11.69 -10.78
N THR A 23 8.75 11.41 -11.19
CA THR A 23 9.03 10.59 -12.37
C THR A 23 9.92 9.41 -11.99
N SER A 24 9.41 8.19 -12.16
CA SER A 24 10.23 6.98 -12.08
C SER A 24 11.11 6.86 -13.32
N LYS A 25 12.38 6.51 -13.14
CA LYS A 25 13.37 6.37 -14.23
C LYS A 25 13.09 5.19 -15.17
N ASN A 26 12.23 4.25 -14.77
CA ASN A 26 11.85 3.07 -15.53
C ASN A 26 10.55 2.46 -14.98
N ARG A 27 10.12 1.30 -15.50
CA ARG A 27 8.87 0.61 -15.13
C ARG A 27 9.02 -0.40 -14.00
N PHE A 28 10.21 -0.56 -13.43
CA PHE A 28 10.44 -1.50 -12.32
C PHE A 28 10.03 -0.89 -11.00
N TYR A 29 8.92 -1.35 -10.46
CA TYR A 29 8.30 -0.88 -9.23
C TYR A 29 8.27 -1.99 -8.18
N GLN A 30 9.00 -1.84 -7.08
CA GLN A 30 8.91 -2.75 -5.94
C GLN A 30 7.79 -2.25 -5.04
N VAL A 31 6.64 -2.92 -5.09
CA VAL A 31 5.50 -2.64 -4.20
C VAL A 31 5.87 -2.82 -2.72
N PRO A 32 5.15 -2.23 -1.77
CA PRO A 32 5.40 -2.43 -0.35
C PRO A 32 5.49 -3.91 0.02
N HIS A 33 6.52 -4.26 0.78
CA HIS A 33 6.82 -5.65 1.11
C HIS A 33 7.39 -5.78 2.52
N CYS A 34 6.69 -6.54 3.37
CA CYS A 34 7.07 -6.74 4.77
C CYS A 34 8.34 -7.58 4.93
N SER A 35 9.23 -7.09 5.76
CA SER A 35 10.48 -7.74 6.14
C SER A 35 10.67 -7.80 7.67
N GLY A 36 9.87 -7.05 8.43
CA GLY A 36 9.96 -6.94 9.89
C GLY A 36 11.21 -6.24 10.39
N MET A 37 11.91 -5.48 9.54
CA MET A 37 13.20 -4.87 9.90
C MET A 37 13.10 -3.37 10.17
N GLY A 38 12.05 -2.70 9.71
CA GLY A 38 11.99 -1.24 9.69
C GLY A 38 12.16 -0.60 11.06
N TRP A 39 11.51 -1.11 12.07
CA TRP A 39 11.57 -0.54 13.41
C TRP A 39 12.82 -1.01 14.21
N ARG A 40 13.09 -2.31 14.25
CA ARG A 40 14.19 -2.85 15.04
C ARG A 40 15.55 -2.80 14.38
N ARG A 41 15.60 -2.80 13.05
CA ARG A 41 16.83 -2.91 12.25
C ARG A 41 16.82 -1.93 11.06
N PRO A 42 16.63 -0.61 11.31
CA PRO A 42 16.47 0.36 10.24
C PRO A 42 17.68 0.44 9.30
N ASN A 43 18.89 0.22 9.80
CA ASN A 43 20.09 0.17 8.96
C ASN A 43 20.08 -1.04 8.01
N THR A 44 19.58 -2.21 8.48
CA THR A 44 19.45 -3.41 7.63
C THR A 44 18.37 -3.21 6.58
N LEU A 45 17.23 -2.61 6.95
CA LEU A 45 16.19 -2.26 5.99
C LEU A 45 16.72 -1.31 4.92
N ALA A 46 17.40 -0.24 5.34
CA ALA A 46 17.97 0.75 4.43
C ALA A 46 18.94 0.10 3.43
N ALA A 47 19.88 -0.73 3.91
CA ALA A 47 20.82 -1.44 3.06
C ALA A 47 20.11 -2.40 2.08
N MET A 48 19.12 -3.18 2.55
CA MET A 48 18.36 -4.10 1.70
C MET A 48 17.58 -3.36 0.61
N ARG A 49 16.97 -2.22 0.93
CA ARG A 49 16.24 -1.39 -0.05
C ARG A 49 17.21 -0.68 -1.00
N GLY A 50 18.36 -0.23 -0.50
CA GLY A 50 19.44 0.36 -1.31
C GLY A 50 19.97 -0.60 -2.37
N VAL A 51 20.22 -1.86 -2.03
CA VAL A 51 20.63 -2.91 -3.00
C VAL A 51 19.60 -3.10 -4.13
N LYS A 52 18.30 -2.98 -3.84
CA LYS A 52 17.28 -3.04 -4.89
C LYS A 52 17.39 -1.84 -5.83
N ALA A 53 17.55 -0.64 -5.28
CA ALA A 53 17.72 0.59 -6.07
C ALA A 53 19.01 0.55 -6.91
N GLU A 54 20.13 0.02 -6.34
CA GLU A 54 21.40 -0.23 -7.04
C GLU A 54 21.20 -1.23 -8.20
N GLY A 55 20.40 -2.28 -7.98
CA GLY A 55 20.05 -3.28 -8.99
C GLY A 55 19.17 -2.75 -10.10
N GLY A 56 18.76 -1.47 -10.08
CA GLY A 56 18.06 -0.81 -11.16
C GLY A 56 16.57 -0.53 -10.97
N TRP A 57 15.98 -0.88 -9.84
CA TRP A 57 14.56 -0.54 -9.57
C TRP A 57 14.33 0.97 -9.65
N GLY A 58 13.23 1.35 -10.30
CA GLY A 58 12.82 2.76 -10.43
C GLY A 58 12.13 3.29 -9.18
N VAL A 59 11.36 2.43 -8.51
CA VAL A 59 10.70 2.73 -7.25
C VAL A 59 10.95 1.61 -6.24
N VAL A 60 11.28 1.98 -5.00
CA VAL A 60 11.51 1.06 -3.89
C VAL A 60 10.71 1.51 -2.68
N ASN A 61 9.79 0.66 -2.22
CA ASN A 61 8.90 0.97 -1.10
C ASN A 61 9.37 0.33 0.21
N THR A 62 8.83 0.85 1.32
CA THR A 62 8.96 0.27 2.66
C THR A 62 8.18 -1.05 2.77
N GLU A 63 8.02 -1.56 3.93
CA GLU A 63 6.93 -2.40 4.43
C GLU A 63 5.80 -1.50 4.93
N TYR A 64 4.67 -2.07 5.38
CA TYR A 64 3.63 -1.26 6.03
C TYR A 64 4.21 -0.54 7.25
N CYS A 65 3.85 0.73 7.42
CA CYS A 65 4.27 1.57 8.53
C CYS A 65 3.06 1.94 9.38
N SER A 66 3.04 1.45 10.63
CA SER A 66 1.99 1.79 11.59
C SER A 66 1.99 3.29 11.85
N ILE A 67 0.82 3.92 11.72
CA ILE A 67 0.65 5.37 11.92
C ILE A 67 0.38 5.74 13.38
N HIS A 68 0.14 4.74 14.24
CA HIS A 68 -0.11 4.92 15.66
C HIS A 68 0.23 3.64 16.45
N PRO A 69 0.71 3.73 17.71
CA PRO A 69 1.06 2.57 18.52
C PRO A 69 -0.07 1.57 18.79
N THR A 70 -1.33 1.97 18.65
CA THR A 70 -2.51 1.08 18.76
C THR A 70 -2.87 0.41 17.44
N SER A 71 -1.94 0.34 16.50
CA SER A 71 -2.14 -0.30 15.22
C SER A 71 -0.93 -1.17 14.92
N ASP A 72 -0.85 -2.32 15.59
CA ASP A 72 0.22 -3.26 15.36
C ASP A 72 -0.24 -4.72 15.50
N ASN A 73 0.32 -5.56 14.67
CA ASN A 73 0.00 -6.98 14.55
C ASN A 73 0.86 -7.86 15.46
N ASP A 74 1.96 -7.34 15.96
CA ASP A 74 2.98 -8.07 16.72
C ASP A 74 3.33 -7.39 18.04
N ALA A 75 4.18 -8.03 18.81
CA ALA A 75 4.72 -7.46 20.06
C ALA A 75 5.58 -6.20 19.83
N PHE A 76 5.92 -5.91 18.59
CA PHE A 76 6.59 -4.70 18.13
C PHE A 76 6.19 -4.44 16.67
N PRO A 77 6.17 -3.19 16.21
CA PRO A 77 5.82 -2.87 14.83
C PRO A 77 6.89 -3.41 13.87
N TYR A 78 6.48 -3.79 12.67
CA TYR A 78 7.42 -4.07 11.60
C TYR A 78 8.09 -2.79 11.15
N CYS A 79 7.30 -1.74 10.95
CA CYS A 79 7.74 -0.41 10.68
C CYS A 79 6.76 0.59 11.32
N ALA A 80 7.24 1.74 11.73
CA ALA A 80 6.41 2.79 12.34
C ALA A 80 6.72 4.16 11.72
N LEU A 81 5.72 5.04 11.75
CA LEU A 81 5.90 6.45 11.40
C LEU A 81 4.96 7.31 12.26
N TRP A 82 4.90 7.04 13.57
CA TRP A 82 4.03 7.72 14.51
C TRP A 82 4.68 8.81 15.35
N ASP A 83 6.02 8.86 15.40
CA ASP A 83 6.77 9.91 16.09
C ASP A 83 7.93 10.46 15.24
N ASN A 84 8.65 11.44 15.79
CA ASN A 84 9.72 12.10 15.05
C ASN A 84 11.04 11.31 15.04
N GLU A 85 11.22 10.34 15.91
CA GLU A 85 12.38 9.45 15.91
C GLU A 85 12.34 8.51 14.70
N ASP A 86 11.12 8.15 14.27
CA ASP A 86 10.91 7.34 13.07
C ASP A 86 11.44 8.04 11.81
N ILE A 87 11.39 9.37 11.73
CA ILE A 87 11.91 10.16 10.60
C ILE A 87 13.40 9.85 10.38
N ILE A 88 14.18 9.76 11.46
CA ILE A 88 15.62 9.47 11.39
C ILE A 88 15.87 8.09 10.80
N SER A 89 15.06 7.11 11.22
CA SER A 89 15.14 5.74 10.74
C SER A 89 14.78 5.62 9.25
N HIS A 90 13.71 6.29 8.84
CA HIS A 90 13.26 6.29 7.44
C HIS A 90 14.19 7.06 6.51
N ARG A 91 14.78 8.17 6.97
CA ARG A 91 15.75 8.94 6.18
C ARG A 91 16.95 8.09 5.74
N LYS A 92 17.39 7.14 6.57
CA LYS A 92 18.43 6.19 6.15
C LYS A 92 18.05 5.39 4.92
N MET A 93 16.77 4.97 4.83
CA MET A 93 16.29 4.23 3.69
C MET A 93 16.12 5.11 2.44
N THR A 94 15.51 6.29 2.59
CA THR A 94 15.32 7.20 1.46
C THR A 94 16.65 7.66 0.90
N ASP A 95 17.63 7.99 1.74
CA ASP A 95 18.99 8.36 1.32
C ASP A 95 19.66 7.22 0.53
N GLU A 96 19.57 5.95 1.01
CA GLU A 96 20.15 4.81 0.30
C GLU A 96 19.48 4.56 -1.06
N VAL A 97 18.16 4.69 -1.14
CA VAL A 97 17.41 4.54 -2.39
C VAL A 97 17.73 5.66 -3.38
N HIS A 98 17.78 6.91 -2.90
CA HIS A 98 18.05 8.08 -3.74
C HIS A 98 19.47 8.12 -4.32
N LYS A 99 20.47 7.51 -3.65
CA LYS A 99 21.84 7.38 -4.19
C LYS A 99 21.87 6.76 -5.58
N HIS A 100 20.90 5.94 -5.91
CA HIS A 100 20.81 5.23 -7.18
C HIS A 100 19.75 5.82 -8.14
N GLY A 101 19.23 7.02 -7.84
CA GLY A 101 18.22 7.70 -8.65
C GLY A 101 16.88 6.94 -8.72
N ALA A 102 16.55 6.17 -7.70
CA ALA A 102 15.25 5.55 -7.54
C ALA A 102 14.37 6.40 -6.63
N LEU A 103 13.05 6.31 -6.79
CA LEU A 103 12.07 6.91 -5.89
C LEU A 103 11.84 6.01 -4.66
N ALA A 104 11.62 6.61 -3.51
CA ALA A 104 11.28 5.93 -2.26
C ALA A 104 9.80 6.11 -1.92
N GLY A 105 9.09 5.02 -1.60
CA GLY A 105 7.70 5.08 -1.17
C GLY A 105 7.48 4.52 0.22
N VAL A 106 6.44 5.02 0.93
CA VAL A 106 6.04 4.57 2.26
C VAL A 106 4.57 4.18 2.30
N GLU A 107 4.26 3.02 2.86
CA GLU A 107 2.90 2.52 3.01
C GLU A 107 2.38 2.82 4.42
N LEU A 108 1.49 3.82 4.55
CA LEU A 108 0.87 4.18 5.82
C LEU A 108 -0.29 3.24 6.13
N TRP A 109 -0.25 2.61 7.30
CA TRP A 109 -1.11 1.49 7.63
C TRP A 109 -1.79 1.63 9.00
N ILE A 110 -3.01 1.10 9.07
CA ILE A 110 -3.77 0.89 10.30
C ILE A 110 -4.55 -0.43 10.22
N GLY A 111 -4.38 -1.28 11.22
CA GLY A 111 -4.76 -2.68 11.12
C GLY A 111 -6.24 -3.00 11.21
N GLY A 112 -7.03 -2.25 11.99
CA GLY A 112 -8.44 -2.59 12.16
C GLY A 112 -8.67 -3.81 13.07
N SER A 113 -9.71 -4.57 12.79
CA SER A 113 -10.11 -5.71 13.61
C SER A 113 -9.23 -6.96 13.44
N LEU A 114 -8.36 -6.98 12.44
CA LEU A 114 -7.47 -8.12 12.20
C LEU A 114 -6.20 -8.12 13.06
N ILE A 115 -5.95 -7.07 13.84
CA ILE A 115 -4.74 -6.96 14.66
C ILE A 115 -5.01 -7.24 16.14
N VAL A 116 -3.95 -7.45 16.89
CA VAL A 116 -4.05 -7.82 18.32
C VAL A 116 -3.49 -6.78 19.29
N ASN A 117 -2.74 -5.78 18.82
CA ASN A 117 -2.11 -4.73 19.65
C ASN A 117 -1.32 -5.30 20.84
N LEU A 118 -0.44 -6.25 20.61
CA LEU A 118 0.30 -6.92 21.67
C LEU A 118 1.17 -5.96 22.49
N GLY A 119 1.68 -4.90 21.89
CA GLY A 119 2.50 -3.89 22.57
C GLY A 119 1.70 -3.05 23.56
N THR A 120 0.59 -2.47 23.10
CA THR A 120 -0.23 -1.56 23.91
C THR A 120 -1.27 -2.27 24.78
N ARG A 121 -1.66 -3.48 24.40
CA ARG A 121 -2.77 -4.23 25.03
C ARG A 121 -4.13 -3.53 24.96
N LEU A 122 -4.27 -2.51 24.12
CA LEU A 122 -5.55 -1.84 23.89
C LEU A 122 -6.38 -2.61 22.87
N PRO A 123 -7.73 -2.63 23.03
CA PRO A 123 -8.59 -3.23 22.02
C PRO A 123 -8.34 -2.60 20.64
N PRO A 124 -8.16 -3.40 19.59
CA PRO A 124 -8.11 -2.87 18.23
C PRO A 124 -9.40 -2.14 17.87
N LEU A 125 -9.28 -1.15 17.01
CA LEU A 125 -10.43 -0.42 16.48
C LEU A 125 -11.03 -1.18 15.31
N GLY A 126 -12.35 -1.37 15.30
CA GLY A 126 -13.07 -2.03 14.23
C GLY A 126 -14.48 -1.46 14.06
N LEU A 127 -15.30 -2.06 13.21
CA LEU A 127 -16.64 -1.55 12.94
C LEU A 127 -17.70 -2.09 13.90
N ARG A 128 -17.37 -3.05 14.73
CA ARG A 128 -18.25 -3.65 15.75
C ARG A 128 -17.44 -4.20 16.92
N ASN A 129 -18.12 -4.38 18.06
CA ASN A 129 -17.54 -5.10 19.20
C ASN A 129 -17.70 -6.61 18.94
N HIS A 130 -16.60 -7.29 18.68
CA HIS A 130 -16.61 -8.75 18.49
C HIS A 130 -15.26 -9.35 18.89
N PRO A 131 -15.21 -10.66 19.21
CA PRO A 131 -13.93 -11.34 19.36
C PRO A 131 -13.10 -11.21 18.08
N GLN A 132 -11.79 -11.05 18.23
CA GLN A 132 -10.89 -10.99 17.09
C GLN A 132 -10.97 -12.28 16.26
N GLN A 133 -10.92 -12.11 14.94
CA GLN A 133 -10.97 -13.24 14.00
C GLN A 133 -9.63 -13.97 13.89
N ASP A 134 -8.53 -13.26 14.01
CA ASP A 134 -7.20 -13.88 14.06
C ASP A 134 -6.90 -14.32 15.49
N THR A 135 -7.58 -15.34 15.88
CA THR A 135 -7.36 -16.00 17.14
C THR A 135 -6.17 -16.94 17.00
N SER A 136 -4.97 -16.46 17.19
CA SER A 136 -4.06 -17.35 17.88
C SER A 136 -4.72 -17.66 19.22
N VAL A 137 -4.93 -18.94 19.53
CA VAL A 137 -5.58 -19.44 20.74
C VAL A 137 -5.04 -18.81 22.04
N TYR A 138 -3.93 -18.11 21.96
CA TYR A 138 -3.16 -17.51 23.05
C TYR A 138 -3.45 -16.02 23.29
N HIS A 139 -4.16 -15.33 22.40
CA HIS A 139 -4.41 -13.90 22.51
C HIS A 139 -5.87 -13.56 22.19
N PRO A 140 -6.82 -13.99 23.05
CA PRO A 140 -8.21 -13.63 22.87
C PRO A 140 -8.33 -12.11 23.06
N GLY A 141 -8.48 -11.40 21.95
CA GLY A 141 -8.74 -9.98 21.92
C GLY A 141 -10.18 -9.71 21.54
N GLN A 142 -10.67 -8.55 21.92
CA GLN A 142 -11.96 -8.03 21.48
C GLN A 142 -11.75 -6.68 20.81
N THR A 143 -12.32 -6.52 19.63
CA THR A 143 -12.35 -5.22 18.96
C THR A 143 -13.30 -4.27 19.66
N ARG A 144 -12.98 -3.00 19.65
CA ARG A 144 -13.84 -1.91 20.06
C ARG A 144 -14.45 -1.23 18.84
N CYS A 145 -15.77 -1.12 18.84
CA CYS A 145 -16.49 -0.40 17.79
C CYS A 145 -16.08 1.09 17.78
N MET A 146 -15.69 1.58 16.61
CA MET A 146 -15.26 2.95 16.39
C MET A 146 -16.45 3.91 16.41
N ASP A 147 -16.27 5.06 17.05
CA ASP A 147 -17.13 6.22 16.89
C ASP A 147 -16.55 7.23 15.86
N LYS A 148 -17.21 8.38 15.67
CA LYS A 148 -16.74 9.43 14.76
C LYS A 148 -15.47 10.14 15.24
N ASN A 149 -15.20 10.13 16.54
CA ASN A 149 -13.97 10.72 17.08
C ASN A 149 -12.78 9.82 16.76
N ASP A 150 -12.97 8.49 16.77
CA ASP A 150 -11.95 7.55 16.33
C ASP A 150 -11.55 7.79 14.85
N ILE A 151 -12.55 7.99 13.97
CA ILE A 151 -12.31 8.32 12.57
C ILE A 151 -11.50 9.62 12.43
N LYS A 152 -11.89 10.67 13.17
CA LYS A 152 -11.15 11.95 13.21
C LYS A 152 -9.71 11.76 13.70
N ASN A 153 -9.52 10.95 14.74
CA ASN A 153 -8.19 10.67 15.28
C ASN A 153 -7.32 9.91 14.26
N ILE A 154 -7.87 8.91 13.59
CA ILE A 154 -7.15 8.15 12.55
C ILE A 154 -6.75 9.07 11.39
N ARG A 155 -7.65 9.93 10.92
CA ARG A 155 -7.33 10.94 9.91
C ARG A 155 -6.18 11.85 10.37
N LYS A 156 -6.23 12.31 11.64
CA LYS A 156 -5.15 13.11 12.21
C LYS A 156 -3.83 12.33 12.23
N TRP A 157 -3.81 11.09 12.73
CA TRP A 157 -2.60 10.26 12.77
C TRP A 157 -2.03 10.01 11.38
N HIS A 158 -2.89 9.76 10.39
CA HIS A 158 -2.49 9.57 9.01
C HIS A 158 -1.87 10.85 8.42
N ARG A 159 -2.49 12.02 8.63
CA ARG A 159 -1.95 13.32 8.23
C ARG A 159 -0.59 13.61 8.89
N ASP A 160 -0.45 13.31 10.17
CA ASP A 160 0.81 13.50 10.90
C ASP A 160 1.89 12.53 10.39
N ALA A 161 1.55 11.28 10.06
CA ALA A 161 2.46 10.33 9.42
C ALA A 161 2.85 10.77 8.01
N ALA A 162 1.93 11.29 7.20
CA ALA A 162 2.23 11.84 5.88
C ALA A 162 3.20 13.03 5.92
N LYS A 163 3.08 13.92 6.92
CA LYS A 163 4.06 15.00 7.15
C LYS A 163 5.45 14.44 7.45
N ARG A 164 5.54 13.46 8.36
CA ARG A 164 6.80 12.79 8.69
C ARG A 164 7.40 12.07 7.48
N ALA A 165 6.55 11.49 6.62
CA ALA A 165 6.99 10.88 5.37
C ALA A 165 7.71 11.89 4.46
N LEU A 166 7.15 13.09 4.28
CA LEU A 166 7.82 14.16 3.53
C LEU A 166 9.14 14.58 4.19
N GLU A 167 9.15 14.75 5.51
CA GLU A 167 10.36 15.11 6.25
C GLU A 167 11.44 14.03 6.17
N ALA A 168 11.04 12.76 6.07
CA ALA A 168 11.95 11.63 5.86
C ALA A 168 12.45 11.51 4.41
N GLY A 169 11.89 12.25 3.46
CA GLY A 169 12.32 12.29 2.07
C GLY A 169 11.59 11.28 1.16
N PHE A 170 10.41 10.81 1.53
CA PHE A 170 9.64 9.93 0.64
C PHE A 170 9.01 10.68 -0.53
N ASP A 171 9.09 10.07 -1.72
CA ASP A 171 8.54 10.59 -2.97
C ASP A 171 7.11 10.11 -3.22
N ILE A 172 6.70 9.01 -2.58
CA ILE A 172 5.37 8.39 -2.74
C ILE A 172 4.82 8.01 -1.37
N VAL A 173 3.60 8.46 -1.07
CA VAL A 173 2.90 8.18 0.19
C VAL A 173 1.63 7.38 -0.10
N TYR A 174 1.50 6.20 0.50
CA TYR A 174 0.38 5.30 0.26
C TYR A 174 -0.73 5.45 1.28
N VAL A 175 -1.97 5.29 0.78
CA VAL A 175 -3.15 4.93 1.55
C VAL A 175 -3.41 3.44 1.36
N TYR A 176 -3.42 2.68 2.45
CA TYR A 176 -3.55 1.21 2.43
C TYR A 176 -4.99 0.77 2.61
N ALA A 177 -5.65 0.32 1.55
CA ALA A 177 -7.07 -0.04 1.53
C ALA A 177 -7.32 -1.46 1.01
N THR A 178 -6.60 -2.46 1.58
CA THR A 178 -6.68 -3.85 1.13
C THR A 178 -6.50 -4.86 2.27
N HIS A 179 -6.57 -6.15 1.97
CA HIS A 179 -6.23 -7.30 2.80
C HIS A 179 -7.06 -7.43 4.09
N GLY A 180 -8.31 -6.94 4.11
CA GLY A 180 -9.19 -7.02 5.27
C GLY A 180 -8.84 -6.06 6.42
N TYR A 181 -7.82 -5.20 6.28
CA TYR A 181 -7.49 -4.20 7.30
C TYR A 181 -8.52 -3.07 7.35
N LEU A 182 -8.37 -2.12 8.28
CA LEU A 182 -9.41 -1.18 8.65
C LEU A 182 -10.15 -0.54 7.46
N LEU A 183 -9.44 -0.03 6.46
CA LEU A 183 -10.09 0.66 5.35
C LEU A 183 -10.92 -0.29 4.47
N SER A 184 -10.47 -1.53 4.27
CA SER A 184 -11.26 -2.54 3.57
C SER A 184 -12.43 -3.07 4.37
N GLU A 185 -12.38 -3.02 5.72
CA GLU A 185 -13.56 -3.35 6.55
C GLU A 185 -14.73 -2.41 6.27
N PHE A 186 -14.44 -1.10 6.00
CA PHE A 186 -15.49 -0.15 5.67
C PHE A 186 -16.19 -0.46 4.36
N LEU A 187 -15.53 -1.09 3.39
CA LEU A 187 -16.12 -1.45 2.11
C LEU A 187 -17.10 -2.63 2.23
N ASN A 188 -16.84 -3.57 3.12
CA ASN A 188 -17.64 -4.79 3.22
C ASN A 188 -19.00 -4.53 3.89
N PRO A 189 -20.15 -4.72 3.16
CA PRO A 189 -21.48 -4.47 3.71
C PRO A 189 -21.87 -5.41 4.85
N GLU A 190 -21.24 -6.59 4.95
CA GLU A 190 -21.52 -7.55 6.02
C GLU A 190 -20.86 -7.13 7.35
N THR A 191 -19.71 -6.47 7.29
CA THR A 191 -18.98 -6.00 8.47
C THR A 191 -19.33 -4.57 8.83
N ASN A 192 -19.58 -3.72 7.84
CA ASN A 192 -19.92 -2.33 8.03
C ASN A 192 -21.41 -2.14 8.32
N ILE A 193 -21.77 -2.31 9.59
CA ILE A 193 -23.15 -2.15 10.09
C ILE A 193 -23.47 -0.71 10.55
N ARG A 194 -22.62 0.27 10.19
CA ARG A 194 -22.80 1.67 10.58
C ARG A 194 -24.05 2.27 9.94
N SER A 195 -24.73 3.12 10.69
CA SER A 195 -25.92 3.87 10.23
C SER A 195 -25.64 5.36 9.97
N ASP A 196 -24.38 5.77 10.08
CA ASP A 196 -23.94 7.15 9.79
C ASP A 196 -23.39 7.28 8.35
N GLU A 197 -22.80 8.42 8.03
CA GLU A 197 -22.26 8.73 6.70
C GLU A 197 -21.09 7.86 6.24
N TYR A 198 -20.65 6.91 7.04
CA TYR A 198 -19.60 5.94 6.73
C TYR A 198 -20.13 4.51 6.52
N GLY A 199 -21.45 4.31 6.56
CA GLY A 199 -22.10 3.01 6.37
C GLY A 199 -23.30 3.05 5.45
N GLY A 200 -23.89 1.88 5.16
CA GLY A 200 -25.02 1.74 4.22
C GLY A 200 -24.60 1.75 2.75
N PRO A 201 -25.02 2.73 1.94
CA PRO A 201 -24.70 2.79 0.50
C PRO A 201 -23.19 2.78 0.24
N LEU A 202 -22.79 2.29 -0.95
CA LEU A 202 -21.38 2.17 -1.32
C LEU A 202 -20.63 3.51 -1.27
N GLU A 203 -21.27 4.60 -1.68
CA GLU A 203 -20.72 5.97 -1.63
C GLU A 203 -20.32 6.39 -0.21
N ASN A 204 -21.05 5.90 0.80
CA ASN A 204 -20.72 6.11 2.20
C ASN A 204 -19.58 5.19 2.65
N ARG A 205 -19.58 3.94 2.20
CA ARG A 205 -18.57 2.95 2.59
C ARG A 205 -17.19 3.27 2.03
N VAL A 206 -17.09 3.90 0.85
CA VAL A 206 -15.82 4.38 0.27
C VAL A 206 -15.35 5.71 0.87
N ARG A 207 -16.21 6.43 1.60
CA ARG A 207 -15.95 7.79 2.11
C ARG A 207 -14.65 7.89 2.90
N PHE A 208 -14.38 6.97 3.79
CA PHE A 208 -13.20 7.04 4.64
C PHE A 208 -11.90 6.87 3.83
N ILE A 209 -11.88 5.99 2.84
CA ILE A 209 -10.76 5.86 1.90
C ILE A 209 -10.56 7.16 1.13
N LYS A 210 -11.65 7.72 0.57
CA LYS A 210 -11.63 8.98 -0.15
C LYS A 210 -11.04 10.11 0.70
N GLU A 211 -11.52 10.28 1.93
CA GLU A 211 -11.06 11.31 2.85
C GLU A 211 -9.56 11.16 3.19
N LEU A 212 -9.05 9.94 3.35
CA LEU A 212 -7.63 9.72 3.59
C LEU A 212 -6.76 10.01 2.36
N ILE A 213 -7.25 9.71 1.15
CA ILE A 213 -6.56 10.09 -0.09
C ILE A 213 -6.51 11.63 -0.20
N GLU A 214 -7.62 12.31 0.05
CA GLU A 214 -7.72 13.78 0.01
C GLU A 214 -6.83 14.43 1.09
N ASP A 215 -6.86 13.91 2.32
CA ASP A 215 -6.00 14.36 3.42
C ASP A 215 -4.51 14.19 3.08
N THR A 216 -4.14 13.05 2.47
CA THR A 216 -2.76 12.80 2.07
C THR A 216 -2.34 13.77 0.96
N ARG A 217 -3.18 13.97 -0.05
CA ARG A 217 -2.94 14.91 -1.15
C ARG A 217 -2.73 16.34 -0.64
N GLU A 218 -3.56 16.80 0.30
CA GLU A 218 -3.41 18.11 0.93
C GLU A 218 -2.05 18.25 1.65
N ILE A 219 -1.63 17.19 2.37
CA ILE A 219 -0.38 17.22 3.12
C ILE A 219 0.84 17.18 2.21
N VAL A 220 0.82 16.33 1.17
CA VAL A 220 1.98 16.23 0.27
C VAL A 220 2.13 17.44 -0.65
N ASP A 221 1.05 18.15 -0.91
CA ASP A 221 1.03 19.46 -1.59
C ASP A 221 1.91 19.49 -2.85
N GLY A 222 1.77 18.46 -3.70
CA GLY A 222 2.53 18.31 -4.94
C GLY A 222 4.03 18.00 -4.78
N LYS A 223 4.53 17.74 -3.57
CA LYS A 223 5.92 17.37 -3.31
C LYS A 223 6.17 15.87 -3.42
N ALA A 224 5.14 15.07 -3.19
CA ALA A 224 5.16 13.63 -3.33
C ALA A 224 3.89 13.14 -4.03
N ALA A 225 3.93 11.95 -4.64
CA ALA A 225 2.77 11.30 -5.21
C ALA A 225 1.93 10.62 -4.12
N VAL A 226 0.61 10.57 -4.33
CA VAL A 226 -0.32 9.78 -3.51
C VAL A 226 -0.60 8.47 -4.22
N ALA A 227 -0.22 7.36 -3.62
CA ALA A 227 -0.59 6.03 -4.10
C ALA A 227 -1.69 5.42 -3.23
N THR A 228 -2.49 4.55 -3.79
CA THR A 228 -3.46 3.76 -3.02
C THR A 228 -3.31 2.29 -3.37
N ARG A 229 -3.11 1.46 -2.34
CA ARG A 229 -3.14 0.01 -2.50
C ARG A 229 -4.56 -0.48 -2.28
N PHE A 230 -5.09 -1.20 -3.28
CA PHE A 230 -6.49 -1.57 -3.33
C PHE A 230 -6.68 -3.00 -3.87
N SER A 231 -7.73 -3.67 -3.41
CA SER A 231 -8.06 -5.02 -3.87
C SER A 231 -9.13 -5.00 -4.94
N VAL A 232 -8.90 -5.76 -6.00
CA VAL A 232 -9.89 -6.04 -7.04
C VAL A 232 -9.99 -7.55 -7.26
N GLY A 233 -11.20 -8.09 -7.39
CA GLY A 233 -11.44 -9.52 -7.56
C GLY A 233 -12.35 -9.82 -8.74
N LEU A 234 -12.03 -10.85 -9.55
CA LEU A 234 -12.80 -11.18 -10.77
C LEU A 234 -14.30 -11.42 -10.50
N ASN A 235 -14.62 -11.97 -9.36
CA ASN A 235 -15.99 -12.36 -9.00
C ASN A 235 -16.67 -11.37 -8.05
N ASP A 236 -16.04 -10.23 -7.80
CA ASP A 236 -16.54 -9.19 -6.91
C ASP A 236 -16.80 -7.90 -7.70
N SER A 237 -18.04 -7.77 -8.20
CA SER A 237 -18.45 -6.56 -8.95
C SER A 237 -18.41 -5.31 -8.08
N GLU A 238 -18.74 -5.40 -6.80
CA GLU A 238 -18.77 -4.26 -5.89
C GLU A 238 -17.38 -3.67 -5.64
N SER A 239 -16.31 -4.48 -5.69
CA SER A 239 -14.95 -3.97 -5.60
C SER A 239 -14.60 -3.05 -6.78
N TYR A 240 -15.11 -3.32 -7.98
CA TYR A 240 -14.94 -2.44 -9.16
C TYR A 240 -15.80 -1.19 -9.08
N ASP A 241 -17.01 -1.28 -8.53
CA ASP A 241 -17.87 -0.11 -8.32
C ASP A 241 -17.23 0.83 -7.26
N ALA A 242 -16.69 0.28 -6.18
CA ALA A 242 -15.91 1.02 -5.19
C ALA A 242 -14.65 1.66 -5.82
N PHE A 243 -13.93 0.90 -6.64
CA PHE A 243 -12.77 1.41 -7.38
C PHE A 243 -13.15 2.56 -8.31
N ALA A 244 -14.25 2.44 -9.06
CA ALA A 244 -14.72 3.49 -9.99
C ALA A 244 -15.04 4.81 -9.27
N LEU A 245 -15.61 4.75 -8.05
CA LEU A 245 -15.87 5.94 -7.22
C LEU A 245 -14.59 6.66 -6.77
N LEU A 246 -13.45 5.96 -6.76
CA LEU A 246 -12.16 6.47 -6.29
C LEU A 246 -11.14 6.66 -7.43
N ALA A 247 -11.47 6.24 -8.65
CA ALA A 247 -10.55 5.93 -9.75
C ALA A 247 -9.53 7.02 -10.08
N ASP A 248 -9.91 8.30 -10.01
CA ASP A 248 -9.05 9.43 -10.37
C ASP A 248 -8.48 10.19 -9.17
N LEU A 249 -8.73 9.71 -7.95
CA LEU A 249 -8.28 10.39 -6.73
C LEU A 249 -6.77 10.26 -6.46
N PRO A 250 -6.16 9.06 -6.45
CA PRO A 250 -4.71 8.94 -6.25
C PRO A 250 -3.94 9.24 -7.54
N ASP A 251 -2.63 9.32 -7.42
CA ASP A 251 -1.71 9.47 -8.57
C ASP A 251 -1.26 8.12 -9.12
N LEU A 252 -1.38 7.06 -8.30
CA LEU A 252 -1.02 5.68 -8.66
C LEU A 252 -1.95 4.69 -7.94
N TRP A 253 -2.37 3.67 -8.66
CA TRP A 253 -3.03 2.50 -8.08
C TRP A 253 -2.06 1.32 -7.98
N ASP A 254 -1.94 0.74 -6.78
CA ASP A 254 -1.28 -0.55 -6.54
C ASP A 254 -2.37 -1.60 -6.31
N LEU A 255 -2.61 -2.43 -7.35
CA LEU A 255 -3.72 -3.38 -7.38
C LEU A 255 -3.27 -4.78 -6.97
N THR A 256 -4.01 -5.37 -6.03
CA THR A 256 -3.71 -6.68 -5.47
C THR A 256 -4.98 -7.49 -5.18
N VAL A 257 -4.83 -8.68 -4.60
CA VAL A 257 -5.94 -9.52 -4.14
C VAL A 257 -6.42 -9.10 -2.74
N PRO A 258 -7.67 -9.42 -2.38
CA PRO A 258 -8.23 -9.06 -1.06
C PRO A 258 -7.62 -9.85 0.10
N ASP A 259 -7.05 -11.02 -0.14
CA ASP A 259 -6.50 -11.92 0.87
C ASP A 259 -5.02 -12.20 0.61
N TYR A 260 -4.16 -11.68 1.49
CA TYR A 260 -2.71 -11.85 1.37
C TYR A 260 -2.25 -13.31 1.53
N SER A 261 -3.05 -14.18 2.16
CA SER A 261 -2.73 -15.61 2.25
C SER A 261 -2.77 -16.28 0.87
N VAL A 262 -3.69 -15.83 0.01
CA VAL A 262 -3.75 -16.21 -1.39
C VAL A 262 -2.56 -15.64 -2.17
N GLU A 263 -2.21 -14.39 -1.93
CA GLU A 263 -1.06 -13.73 -2.55
C GLU A 263 0.26 -14.42 -2.20
N MET A 264 0.47 -14.77 -0.94
CA MET A 264 1.65 -15.52 -0.48
C MET A 264 1.70 -16.94 -1.04
N GLY A 265 0.57 -17.62 -1.17
CA GLY A 265 0.47 -18.94 -1.77
C GLY A 265 0.77 -18.93 -3.27
N ASN A 266 0.43 -17.87 -3.95
CA ASN A 266 0.58 -17.69 -5.40
C ASN A 266 2.05 -17.59 -5.86
N SER A 267 2.98 -17.26 -4.97
CA SER A 267 4.35 -16.93 -5.36
C SER A 267 5.16 -18.10 -5.96
N ARG A 268 4.78 -19.36 -5.72
CA ARG A 268 5.56 -20.53 -6.14
C ARG A 268 4.86 -21.45 -7.15
N PHE A 269 3.57 -21.60 -7.04
CA PHE A 269 2.81 -22.66 -7.72
C PHE A 269 1.77 -22.16 -8.70
N ILE A 270 1.57 -20.84 -8.76
CA ILE A 270 0.63 -20.18 -9.66
C ILE A 270 1.36 -19.56 -10.84
N LYS A 271 0.69 -19.55 -11.97
CA LYS A 271 1.21 -18.95 -13.21
C LYS A 271 1.53 -17.47 -12.99
N GLU A 272 2.62 -17.01 -13.58
CA GLU A 272 2.99 -15.60 -13.66
C GLU A 272 1.83 -14.75 -14.21
N ALA A 273 1.68 -13.53 -13.70
CA ALA A 273 0.62 -12.59 -14.07
C ALA A 273 -0.81 -13.11 -13.81
N ALA A 274 -1.02 -13.89 -12.74
CA ALA A 274 -2.33 -14.47 -12.42
C ALA A 274 -3.44 -13.42 -12.19
N LEU A 275 -3.08 -12.17 -11.86
CA LEU A 275 -4.02 -11.06 -11.65
C LEU A 275 -4.38 -10.29 -12.94
N LYS A 276 -3.81 -10.68 -14.10
CA LYS A 276 -3.94 -9.93 -15.35
C LYS A 276 -5.39 -9.50 -15.65
N ASP A 277 -6.33 -10.43 -15.60
CA ASP A 277 -7.72 -10.16 -16.00
C ASP A 277 -8.43 -9.19 -15.03
N SER A 278 -8.17 -9.36 -13.72
CA SER A 278 -8.71 -8.45 -12.70
C SER A 278 -8.14 -7.04 -12.85
N VAL A 279 -6.84 -6.94 -13.06
CA VAL A 279 -6.14 -5.66 -13.23
C VAL A 279 -6.57 -4.96 -14.51
N LEU A 280 -6.69 -5.69 -15.63
CA LEU A 280 -7.17 -5.15 -16.89
C LEU A 280 -8.57 -4.54 -16.77
N LYS A 281 -9.48 -5.22 -16.05
CA LYS A 281 -10.83 -4.70 -15.80
C LYS A 281 -10.78 -3.40 -14.99
N ALA A 282 -9.98 -3.33 -13.93
CA ALA A 282 -9.81 -2.11 -13.15
C ALA A 282 -9.12 -0.99 -13.95
N ARG A 283 -8.11 -1.33 -14.77
CA ARG A 283 -7.39 -0.38 -15.64
C ARG A 283 -8.30 0.38 -16.59
N GLN A 284 -9.42 -0.23 -17.02
CA GLN A 284 -10.41 0.41 -17.88
C GLN A 284 -11.23 1.50 -17.17
N LEU A 285 -11.20 1.53 -15.83
CA LEU A 285 -11.98 2.47 -15.01
C LEU A 285 -11.16 3.69 -14.57
N THR A 286 -9.85 3.74 -14.84
CA THR A 286 -8.99 4.85 -14.41
C THR A 286 -8.04 5.31 -15.52
N SER A 287 -7.73 6.61 -15.51
CA SER A 287 -6.66 7.20 -16.34
C SER A 287 -5.30 7.22 -15.64
N LYS A 288 -5.27 6.89 -14.35
CA LYS A 288 -4.06 6.94 -13.53
C LYS A 288 -3.14 5.74 -13.79
N PRO A 289 -1.83 5.88 -13.59
CA PRO A 289 -0.91 4.75 -13.62
C PRO A 289 -1.35 3.63 -12.68
N VAL A 290 -1.13 2.39 -13.14
CA VAL A 290 -1.44 1.16 -12.40
C VAL A 290 -0.18 0.33 -12.27
N VAL A 291 0.10 -0.12 -11.06
CA VAL A 291 1.05 -1.19 -10.75
C VAL A 291 0.31 -2.37 -10.15
N SER A 292 0.77 -3.57 -10.41
CA SER A 292 0.21 -4.79 -9.84
C SER A 292 1.30 -5.82 -9.54
N VAL A 293 0.91 -6.82 -8.77
CA VAL A 293 1.75 -7.97 -8.43
C VAL A 293 1.32 -9.23 -9.21
N GLY A 294 2.11 -10.28 -9.16
CA GLY A 294 1.80 -11.54 -9.84
C GLY A 294 3.05 -12.34 -10.18
N ARG A 295 4.11 -12.21 -9.37
CA ARG A 295 5.38 -12.90 -9.57
C ARG A 295 5.95 -12.68 -10.98
N LEU A 296 6.02 -11.43 -11.41
CA LEU A 296 6.56 -11.07 -12.71
C LEU A 296 8.08 -11.31 -12.73
N THR A 297 8.51 -12.36 -13.40
CA THR A 297 9.92 -12.80 -13.47
C THR A 297 10.45 -12.82 -14.89
N SER A 298 9.56 -12.92 -15.89
CA SER A 298 9.91 -12.90 -17.30
C SER A 298 9.81 -11.48 -17.89
N PRO A 299 10.88 -10.92 -18.45
CA PRO A 299 10.82 -9.64 -19.15
C PRO A 299 9.79 -9.63 -20.30
N ASP A 300 9.60 -10.76 -20.99
CA ASP A 300 8.62 -10.85 -22.08
C ASP A 300 7.19 -10.73 -21.54
N THR A 301 6.88 -11.34 -20.40
CA THR A 301 5.58 -11.17 -19.72
C THR A 301 5.38 -9.71 -19.29
N MET A 302 6.39 -9.07 -18.68
CA MET A 302 6.33 -7.66 -18.29
C MET A 302 6.03 -6.76 -19.48
N VAL A 303 6.75 -6.93 -20.60
CA VAL A 303 6.51 -6.18 -21.84
C VAL A 303 5.11 -6.42 -22.39
N GLN A 304 4.62 -7.66 -22.34
CA GLN A 304 3.27 -7.99 -22.79
C GLN A 304 2.22 -7.24 -21.98
N LEU A 305 2.33 -7.21 -20.64
CA LEU A 305 1.38 -6.51 -19.77
C LEU A 305 1.33 -5.00 -20.05
N LEU A 306 2.49 -4.37 -20.29
CA LEU A 306 2.57 -2.96 -20.68
C LEU A 306 1.92 -2.71 -22.05
N ARG A 307 2.24 -3.52 -23.07
CA ARG A 307 1.71 -3.36 -24.43
C ARG A 307 0.21 -3.61 -24.53
N GLU A 308 -0.31 -4.52 -23.71
CA GLU A 308 -1.74 -4.79 -23.62
C GLU A 308 -2.48 -3.79 -22.71
N ASN A 309 -1.78 -2.78 -22.18
CA ASN A 309 -2.32 -1.76 -21.29
C ASN A 309 -3.01 -2.35 -20.06
N VAL A 310 -2.45 -3.43 -19.51
CA VAL A 310 -2.92 -4.05 -18.25
C VAL A 310 -2.46 -3.24 -17.05
N GLN A 311 -1.18 -2.86 -17.06
CA GLN A 311 -0.54 -2.04 -16.04
C GLN A 311 0.54 -1.16 -16.68
N ASP A 312 1.09 -0.23 -15.90
CA ASP A 312 2.08 0.75 -16.37
C ASP A 312 3.48 0.52 -15.77
N LEU A 313 3.54 -0.19 -14.63
CA LEU A 313 4.76 -0.50 -13.89
C LEU A 313 4.72 -1.96 -13.39
#